data_c55a1a67aebb22ac963d6cbe4e75316e
#
_entry.id   c55a1a67aebb22ac963d6cbe4e75316e
#
_cell.length_a   1.000
_cell.length_b   1.000
_cell.length_c   1.000
_cell.angle_alpha   90.00
_cell.angle_beta   90.00
_cell.angle_gamma   90.00
#
_symmetry.space_group_name_H-M   'P 1'
#
loop_
_entity.id
_entity.type
_entity.pdbx_description
1 polymer ?
#
loop_
_entity_poly.entity_id
_entity_poly.type
_entity_poly.pdbx_seq_one_letter_code
_entity_poly.pdbx_strand_id
1 'polypeptide(L)'
;MLESLLQVIGWVLVGIGLLAMFVGSLGLIRLPDFYTRSHAASMVDTTGIILLLLGLVFLIGFSQAGLKLLVGVIFVILSNPVAIHALARAAFRAGLRPLLGEVADRKHRKLEDKE
;
A
#
# COMPACT_ATOMS: atom_id res chain seq x y z
N MET A 1 -31.90 8.48 10.76
CA MET A 1 -30.88 9.52 10.59
C MET A 1 -29.45 9.00 10.72
N LEU A 2 -29.13 8.39 11.87
CA LEU A 2 -27.79 7.86 12.11
C LEU A 2 -27.42 6.75 11.12
N GLU A 3 -28.33 5.84 10.86
CA GLU A 3 -28.13 4.75 9.89
C GLU A 3 -27.87 5.26 8.47
N SER A 4 -28.61 6.27 8.04
CA SER A 4 -28.43 6.88 6.73
C SER A 4 -27.08 7.56 6.60
N LEU A 5 -26.62 8.25 7.65
CA LEU A 5 -25.30 8.88 7.70
C LEU A 5 -24.18 7.84 7.64
N LEU A 6 -24.31 6.75 8.40
CA LEU A 6 -23.34 5.66 8.38
C LEU A 6 -23.26 4.98 7.02
N GLN A 7 -24.41 4.79 6.35
CA GLN A 7 -24.43 4.26 4.98
C GLN A 7 -23.75 5.18 3.99
N VAL A 8 -24.00 6.48 4.04
CA VAL A 8 -23.35 7.45 3.15
C VAL A 8 -21.84 7.46 3.37
N ILE A 9 -21.40 7.49 4.64
CA ILE A 9 -19.97 7.41 4.98
C ILE A 9 -19.34 6.11 4.45
N GLY A 10 -20.04 4.99 4.64
CA GLY A 10 -19.60 3.69 4.13
C GLY A 10 -19.40 3.68 2.62
N TRP A 11 -20.37 4.18 1.85
CA TRP A 11 -20.26 4.26 0.39
C TRP A 11 -19.15 5.20 -0.07
N VAL A 12 -18.97 6.33 0.61
CA VAL A 12 -17.87 7.27 0.32
C VAL A 12 -16.51 6.60 0.57
N LEU A 13 -16.34 5.90 1.69
CA LEU A 13 -15.11 5.19 2.02
C LEU A 13 -14.81 4.08 1.01
N VAL A 14 -15.81 3.30 0.61
CA VAL A 14 -15.66 2.27 -0.42
C VAL A 14 -15.22 2.90 -1.75
N GLY A 15 -15.86 3.99 -2.15
CA GLY A 15 -15.52 4.71 -3.37
C GLY A 15 -14.08 5.23 -3.38
N ILE A 16 -13.66 5.86 -2.29
CA ILE A 16 -12.28 6.36 -2.12
C ILE A 16 -11.28 5.20 -2.11
N GLY A 17 -11.60 4.10 -1.42
CA GLY A 17 -10.76 2.90 -1.40
C GLY A 17 -10.56 2.30 -2.79
N LEU A 18 -11.64 2.16 -3.57
CA LEU A 18 -11.56 1.67 -4.94
C LEU A 18 -10.75 2.60 -5.84
N LEU A 19 -10.94 3.91 -5.69
CA LEU A 19 -10.17 4.91 -6.45
C LEU A 19 -8.69 4.83 -6.10
N ALA A 20 -8.35 4.72 -4.83
CA ALA A 20 -6.97 4.57 -4.37
C ALA A 20 -6.33 3.29 -4.92
N MET A 21 -7.06 2.18 -4.94
CA MET A 21 -6.60 0.93 -5.54
C MET A 21 -6.35 1.07 -7.04
N PHE A 22 -7.24 1.75 -7.73
CA PHE A 22 -7.10 1.99 -9.17
C PHE A 22 -5.85 2.85 -9.48
N VAL A 23 -5.67 3.96 -8.76
CA VAL A 23 -4.50 4.84 -8.91
C VAL A 23 -3.21 4.10 -8.55
N GLY A 24 -3.22 3.35 -7.46
CA GLY A 24 -2.06 2.53 -7.06
C GLY A 24 -1.69 1.47 -8.09
N SER A 25 -2.69 0.82 -8.68
CA SER A 25 -2.49 -0.16 -9.75
C SER A 25 -1.90 0.46 -11.01
N LEU A 26 -2.34 1.65 -11.38
CA LEU A 26 -1.73 2.42 -12.48
C LEU A 26 -0.28 2.77 -12.16
N GLY A 27 0.01 3.13 -10.92
CA GLY A 27 1.37 3.39 -10.46
C GLY A 27 2.30 2.18 -10.63
N LEU A 28 1.80 0.97 -10.34
CA LEU A 28 2.56 -0.26 -10.54
C LEU A 28 2.99 -0.48 -12.00
N ILE A 29 2.13 -0.09 -12.94
CA ILE A 29 2.40 -0.25 -14.38
C ILE A 29 3.35 0.83 -14.89
N ARG A 30 3.24 2.07 -14.38
CA ARG A 30 3.94 3.24 -14.91
C ARG A 30 5.30 3.51 -14.31
N LEU A 31 5.54 3.09 -13.06
CA LEU A 31 6.79 3.38 -12.36
C LEU A 31 7.91 2.44 -12.84
N PRO A 32 9.10 2.96 -13.19
CA PRO A 32 10.19 2.14 -13.75
C PRO A 32 11.01 1.41 -12.70
N ASP A 33 10.99 1.86 -11.42
CA ASP A 33 11.81 1.32 -10.36
C ASP A 33 11.05 0.30 -9.51
N PHE A 34 11.71 -0.80 -9.13
CA PHE A 34 11.15 -1.83 -8.27
C PHE A 34 10.71 -1.27 -6.91
N TYR A 35 11.52 -0.41 -6.30
CA TYR A 35 11.22 0.18 -4.98
C TYR A 35 10.04 1.15 -5.03
N THR A 36 9.93 1.95 -6.08
CA THR A 36 8.78 2.82 -6.32
C THR A 36 7.51 2.01 -6.61
N ARG A 37 7.63 0.91 -7.33
CA ARG A 37 6.52 -0.04 -7.55
C ARG A 37 6.07 -0.69 -6.25
N SER A 38 7.00 -1.07 -5.39
CA SER A 38 6.69 -1.63 -4.06
C SER A 38 5.98 -0.61 -3.19
N HIS A 39 6.35 0.67 -3.27
CA HIS A 39 5.67 1.74 -2.58
C HIS A 39 4.23 1.93 -3.08
N ALA A 40 4.03 1.91 -4.40
CA ALA A 40 2.70 1.98 -5.00
C ALA A 40 1.83 0.77 -4.60
N ALA A 41 2.40 -0.43 -4.58
CA ALA A 41 1.72 -1.64 -4.09
C ALA A 41 1.32 -1.50 -2.62
N SER A 42 2.18 -0.94 -1.79
CA SER A 42 1.87 -0.66 -0.39
C SER A 42 0.71 0.32 -0.24
N MET A 43 0.63 1.34 -1.08
CA MET A 43 -0.50 2.27 -1.08
C MET A 43 -1.81 1.57 -1.45
N VAL A 44 -1.79 0.67 -2.43
CA VAL A 44 -2.96 -0.14 -2.81
C VAL A 44 -3.41 -0.99 -1.63
N ASP A 45 -2.50 -1.70 -1.01
CA ASP A 45 -2.81 -2.63 0.09
C ASP A 45 -3.21 -1.90 1.36
N THR A 46 -2.52 -0.81 1.71
CA THR A 46 -2.77 -0.10 2.97
C THR A 46 -3.94 0.86 2.84
N THR A 47 -3.87 1.80 1.91
CA THR A 47 -4.90 2.84 1.80
C THR A 47 -6.17 2.31 1.15
N GLY A 48 -6.04 1.59 0.04
CA GLY A 48 -7.17 1.09 -0.72
C GLY A 48 -7.97 0.04 0.04
N ILE A 49 -7.31 -1.02 0.50
CA ILE A 49 -7.97 -2.16 1.16
C ILE A 49 -8.54 -1.75 2.52
N ILE A 50 -7.78 -1.00 3.31
CA ILE A 50 -8.25 -0.55 4.63
C ILE A 50 -9.48 0.35 4.50
N LEU A 51 -9.45 1.33 3.60
CA LEU A 51 -10.61 2.21 3.37
C LEU A 51 -11.82 1.42 2.87
N LEU A 52 -11.60 0.47 1.97
CA LEU A 52 -12.66 -0.36 1.44
C LEU A 52 -13.28 -1.25 2.53
N LEU A 53 -12.46 -1.92 3.33
CA LEU A 53 -12.93 -2.77 4.42
C LEU A 53 -13.64 -1.98 5.51
N LEU A 54 -13.11 -0.80 5.88
CA LEU A 54 -13.79 0.09 6.83
C LEU A 54 -15.13 0.58 6.28
N GLY A 55 -15.19 0.94 5.01
CA GLY A 55 -16.45 1.30 4.36
C GLY A 55 -17.47 0.18 4.44
N LEU A 56 -17.06 -1.06 4.21
CA LEU A 56 -17.92 -2.23 4.33
C LEU A 56 -18.38 -2.46 5.76
N VAL A 57 -17.53 -2.23 6.76
CA VAL A 57 -17.91 -2.30 8.19
C VAL A 57 -19.02 -1.30 8.48
N PHE A 58 -18.93 -0.07 7.99
CA PHE A 58 -19.97 0.94 8.17
C PHE A 58 -21.28 0.56 7.46
N LEU A 59 -21.21 -0.08 6.30
CA LEU A 59 -22.41 -0.52 5.56
C LEU A 59 -23.11 -1.70 6.22
N ILE A 60 -22.35 -2.66 6.74
CA ILE A 60 -22.89 -3.89 7.35
C ILE A 60 -23.28 -3.65 8.82
N GLY A 61 -22.63 -2.70 9.48
CA GLY A 61 -22.84 -2.39 10.89
C GLY A 61 -22.18 -3.41 11.83
N PHE A 62 -22.54 -3.33 13.12
CA PHE A 62 -22.01 -4.21 14.16
C PHE A 62 -22.71 -5.58 14.13
N SER A 63 -22.31 -6.41 13.19
CA SER A 63 -22.77 -7.78 13.05
C SER A 63 -21.57 -8.73 13.11
N GLN A 64 -21.82 -10.03 13.12
CA GLN A 64 -20.74 -11.03 13.00
C GLN A 64 -19.87 -10.81 11.75
N ALA A 65 -20.51 -10.40 10.65
CA ALA A 65 -19.80 -10.10 9.42
C ALA A 65 -18.92 -8.85 9.59
N GLY A 66 -19.44 -7.78 10.23
CA GLY A 66 -18.67 -6.58 10.53
C GLY A 66 -17.46 -6.85 11.40
N LEU A 67 -17.61 -7.72 12.41
CA LEU A 67 -16.49 -8.12 13.28
C LEU A 67 -15.41 -8.87 12.50
N LYS A 68 -15.79 -9.77 11.62
CA LYS A 68 -14.82 -10.47 10.72
C LYS A 68 -14.07 -9.50 9.83
N LEU A 69 -14.75 -8.49 9.30
CA LEU A 69 -14.12 -7.44 8.49
C LEU A 69 -13.11 -6.62 9.30
N LEU A 70 -13.43 -6.29 10.56
CA LEU A 70 -12.51 -5.59 11.46
C LEU A 70 -11.25 -6.42 11.74
N VAL A 71 -11.40 -7.70 11.99
CA VAL A 71 -10.27 -8.62 12.15
C VAL A 71 -9.43 -8.63 10.87
N GLY A 72 -10.07 -8.63 9.70
CA GLY A 72 -9.39 -8.53 8.41
C GLY A 72 -8.59 -7.24 8.26
N VAL A 73 -9.13 -6.10 8.70
CA VAL A 73 -8.41 -4.80 8.71
C VAL A 73 -7.15 -4.90 9.56
N ILE A 74 -7.26 -5.42 10.77
CA ILE A 74 -6.12 -5.59 11.68
C ILE A 74 -5.08 -6.52 11.04
N PHE A 75 -5.52 -7.61 10.44
CA PHE A 75 -4.63 -8.56 9.75
C PHE A 75 -3.86 -7.88 8.61
N VAL A 76 -4.53 -7.09 7.78
CA VAL A 76 -3.89 -6.35 6.68
C VAL A 76 -2.86 -5.36 7.22
N ILE A 77 -3.20 -4.60 8.27
CA ILE A 77 -2.29 -3.63 8.89
C ILE A 77 -1.02 -4.32 9.41
N LEU A 78 -1.15 -5.49 10.03
CA LEU A 78 -0.02 -6.23 10.57
C LEU A 78 0.81 -6.93 9.50
N SER A 79 0.15 -7.44 8.45
CA SER A 79 0.81 -8.23 7.41
C SER A 79 1.59 -7.37 6.42
N ASN A 80 1.12 -6.17 6.14
CA ASN A 80 1.68 -5.31 5.11
C ASN A 80 3.15 -4.93 5.37
N PRO A 81 3.55 -4.41 6.55
CA PRO A 81 4.96 -4.12 6.82
C PRO A 81 5.86 -5.35 6.71
N VAL A 82 5.39 -6.50 7.16
CA VAL A 82 6.15 -7.76 7.11
C VAL A 82 6.38 -8.19 5.66
N ALA A 83 5.34 -8.15 4.83
CA ALA A 83 5.42 -8.52 3.41
C ALA A 83 6.38 -7.61 2.64
N ILE A 84 6.30 -6.30 2.85
CA ILE A 84 7.16 -5.32 2.18
C ILE A 84 8.60 -5.44 2.62
N HIS A 85 8.87 -5.66 3.92
CA HIS A 85 10.21 -5.92 4.42
C HIS A 85 10.82 -7.19 3.82
N ALA A 86 10.05 -8.28 3.74
CA ALA A 86 10.49 -9.53 3.15
C ALA A 86 10.80 -9.36 1.66
N LEU A 87 9.93 -8.65 0.93
CA LEU A 87 10.10 -8.37 -0.49
C LEU A 87 11.34 -7.50 -0.75
N ALA A 88 11.53 -6.45 0.04
CA ALA A 88 12.70 -5.57 -0.06
C ALA A 88 14.00 -6.32 0.21
N ARG A 89 14.04 -7.19 1.22
CA ARG A 89 15.20 -8.06 1.49
C ARG A 89 15.50 -9.01 0.34
N ALA A 90 14.45 -9.65 -0.19
CA ALA A 90 14.59 -10.57 -1.31
C ALA A 90 15.13 -9.85 -2.56
N ALA A 91 14.62 -8.67 -2.87
CA ALA A 91 15.07 -7.83 -3.96
C ALA A 91 16.53 -7.40 -3.78
N PHE A 92 16.92 -6.99 -2.59
CA PHE A 92 18.28 -6.59 -2.27
C PHE A 92 19.26 -7.77 -2.40
N ARG A 93 18.88 -8.95 -1.91
CA ARG A 93 19.68 -10.19 -2.07
C ARG A 93 19.80 -10.64 -3.52
N ALA A 94 18.78 -10.37 -4.35
CA ALA A 94 18.81 -10.66 -5.79
C ALA A 94 19.64 -9.66 -6.60
N GLY A 95 20.20 -8.63 -5.98
CA GLY A 95 21.04 -7.63 -6.62
C GLY A 95 20.29 -6.42 -7.17
N LEU A 96 18.99 -6.30 -6.91
CA LEU A 96 18.22 -5.12 -7.28
C LEU A 96 18.52 -3.98 -6.30
N ARG A 97 18.93 -2.83 -6.83
CA ARG A 97 19.22 -1.63 -6.03
C ARG A 97 18.24 -0.51 -6.37
N PRO A 98 17.86 0.35 -5.40
CA PRO A 98 17.06 1.51 -5.72
C PRO A 98 17.83 2.48 -6.62
N LEU A 99 17.09 3.18 -7.48
CA LEU A 99 17.66 4.12 -8.43
C LEU A 99 18.52 5.19 -7.74
N LEU A 100 18.11 5.67 -6.59
CA LEU A 100 18.84 6.64 -5.77
C LEU A 100 20.16 6.05 -5.23
N GLY A 101 20.19 4.78 -4.88
CA GLY A 101 21.39 4.08 -4.44
C GLY A 101 22.43 3.98 -5.55
N GLU A 102 22.01 3.70 -6.78
CA GLU A 102 22.90 3.66 -7.95
C GLU A 102 23.53 5.02 -8.25
N VAL A 103 22.74 6.09 -8.18
CA VAL A 103 23.21 7.45 -8.40
C VAL A 103 24.24 7.87 -7.35
N ALA A 104 23.97 7.55 -6.08
CA ALA A 104 24.89 7.82 -4.97
C ALA A 104 26.21 7.06 -5.15
N ASP A 105 26.14 5.79 -5.54
CA ASP A 105 27.31 4.94 -5.79
C ASP A 105 28.17 5.45 -6.95
N ARG A 106 27.54 5.89 -8.02
CA ARG A 106 28.25 6.53 -9.16
C ARG A 106 28.96 7.82 -8.74
N LYS A 107 28.33 8.60 -7.87
CA LYS A 107 28.90 9.86 -7.37
C LYS A 107 30.14 9.60 -6.52
N HIS A 108 30.09 8.61 -5.63
CA HIS A 108 31.24 8.20 -4.82
C HIS A 108 32.39 7.72 -5.67
N ARG A 109 32.12 6.88 -6.66
CA ARG A 109 33.13 6.34 -7.58
C ARG A 109 33.84 7.44 -8.37
N LYS A 110 33.09 8.44 -8.83
CA LYS A 110 33.68 9.60 -9.54
C LYS A 110 34.57 10.48 -8.66
N LEU A 111 34.27 10.57 -7.36
CA LEU A 111 35.09 11.31 -6.41
C LEU A 111 36.40 10.57 -6.10
N GLU A 112 36.35 9.24 -5.99
CA GLU A 112 37.54 8.41 -5.80
C GLU A 112 38.48 8.47 -7.01
N ASP A 113 37.97 8.48 -8.23
CA ASP A 113 38.75 8.58 -9.48
C ASP A 113 39.46 9.94 -9.62
N LYS A 114 39.00 10.98 -8.92
CA LYS A 114 39.61 12.33 -8.92
C LYS A 114 40.74 12.51 -7.91
N GLU A 115 40.81 11.63 -6.93
CA GLU A 115 41.90 11.61 -5.94
C GLU A 115 43.04 10.68 -6.43
#